data_1ba4a1382f05ab9832741213f6cae6e4
#
_entry.id   1ba4a1382f05ab9832741213f6cae6e4
#
_cell.length_a   1.000
_cell.length_b   1.000
_cell.length_c   1.000
_cell.angle_alpha   90.00
_cell.angle_beta   90.00
_cell.angle_gamma   90.00
#
_symmetry.space_group_name_H-M   'P 1'
#
loop_
_entity.id
_entity.type
_entity.pdbx_description
1 polymer ?
#
loop_
_entity_poly.entity_id
_entity_poly.type
_entity_poly.pdbx_seq_one_letter_code
_entity_poly.pdbx_strand_id
1 'polypeptide(L)'
;FAADDEDSGRHLTDTEDIANQTKLRYPDFNQQKIYFDAFLQESTPGGARFPDATKELNNAVFKGLLVLNYLGHGGPKGWAQERVLQVSDIQSWNNYDNIPLLITATCTFAGYDEPSVESAGEVSLLNERGGAIGLFSTTRAVFASDNKRLVSSVYDTMFTTQGGQLQTLGEILMRGKNKNVQDTQKINARKFSLLGDPSMRLSVPLLNVETSKINGISVSEFSDTLKALEQVTIEGIITDQNNQFVSD
;
A
#
# COMPACT_ATOMS: atom_id res chain seq x y z
N PHE A 1 2.05 4.55 -1.17
CA PHE A 1 1.19 4.89 -2.31
C PHE A 1 2.05 5.13 -3.54
N ALA A 2 1.74 4.47 -4.64
CA ALA A 2 2.40 4.65 -5.93
C ALA A 2 1.37 5.07 -7.00
N ALA A 3 1.77 5.94 -7.93
CA ALA A 3 0.93 6.43 -8.99
C ALA A 3 1.70 6.61 -10.29
N ASP A 4 1.00 6.25 -11.39
CA ASP A 4 1.45 6.45 -12.76
C ASP A 4 1.46 7.93 -13.15
N ASP A 5 2.34 8.31 -14.08
CA ASP A 5 2.48 9.67 -14.60
C ASP A 5 1.60 9.96 -15.82
N GLU A 6 0.95 8.94 -16.38
CA GLU A 6 0.11 9.09 -17.55
C GLU A 6 -1.27 9.72 -17.25
N ASP A 7 -2.11 9.88 -18.30
CA ASP A 7 -3.46 10.43 -18.23
C ASP A 7 -3.52 11.85 -17.64
N SER A 8 -2.51 12.69 -17.98
CA SER A 8 -2.44 14.10 -17.55
C SER A 8 -2.45 14.27 -16.03
N GLY A 9 -1.74 13.40 -15.31
CA GLY A 9 -1.61 13.45 -13.86
C GLY A 9 -2.84 12.99 -13.09
N ARG A 10 -3.79 12.32 -13.76
CA ARG A 10 -5.01 11.82 -13.15
C ARG A 10 -4.73 10.79 -12.06
N HIS A 11 -3.86 9.82 -12.35
CA HIS A 11 -3.52 8.77 -11.39
C HIS A 11 -2.84 9.33 -10.15
N LEU A 12 -1.96 10.32 -10.32
CA LEU A 12 -1.35 11.07 -9.23
C LEU A 12 -2.42 11.76 -8.38
N THR A 13 -3.30 12.55 -9.01
CA THR A 13 -4.37 13.29 -8.31
C THR A 13 -5.30 12.33 -7.54
N ASP A 14 -5.71 11.25 -8.17
CA ASP A 14 -6.61 10.26 -7.57
C ASP A 14 -5.95 9.55 -6.38
N THR A 15 -4.65 9.22 -6.50
CA THR A 15 -3.88 8.58 -5.44
C THR A 15 -3.61 9.55 -4.28
N GLU A 16 -3.27 10.81 -4.59
CA GLU A 16 -3.04 11.84 -3.58
C GLU A 16 -4.32 12.12 -2.76
N ASP A 17 -5.48 12.17 -3.41
CA ASP A 17 -6.77 12.31 -2.71
C ASP A 17 -7.00 11.16 -1.72
N ILE A 18 -6.75 9.92 -2.13
CA ILE A 18 -6.89 8.74 -1.27
C ILE A 18 -5.89 8.80 -0.11
N ALA A 19 -4.63 9.16 -0.39
CA ALA A 19 -3.59 9.28 0.62
C ALA A 19 -3.93 10.36 1.66
N ASN A 20 -4.40 11.53 1.21
CA ASN A 20 -4.80 12.63 2.10
C ASN A 20 -6.01 12.26 2.97
N GLN A 21 -7.05 11.64 2.40
CA GLN A 21 -8.20 11.16 3.17
C GLN A 21 -7.79 10.09 4.18
N THR A 22 -6.87 9.19 3.81
CA THR A 22 -6.33 8.17 4.71
C THR A 22 -5.53 8.83 5.85
N LYS A 23 -4.69 9.84 5.54
CA LYS A 23 -3.93 10.57 6.58
C LYS A 23 -4.82 11.31 7.56
N LEU A 24 -5.90 11.93 7.07
CA LEU A 24 -6.86 12.62 7.93
C LEU A 24 -7.61 11.65 8.85
N ARG A 25 -7.93 10.46 8.36
CA ARG A 25 -8.72 9.47 9.12
C ARG A 25 -7.85 8.61 10.05
N TYR A 26 -6.62 8.35 9.64
CA TYR A 26 -5.67 7.48 10.33
C TYR A 26 -4.29 8.17 10.42
N PRO A 27 -4.15 9.21 11.25
CA PRO A 27 -2.95 10.06 11.31
C PRO A 27 -1.68 9.33 11.76
N ASP A 28 -1.82 8.22 12.47
CA ASP A 28 -0.70 7.45 13.02
C ASP A 28 0.05 6.62 11.99
N PHE A 29 -0.55 6.37 10.81
CA PHE A 29 0.14 5.66 9.75
C PHE A 29 1.08 6.58 8.97
N ASN A 30 2.33 6.15 8.87
CA ASN A 30 3.30 6.77 7.97
C ASN A 30 2.96 6.44 6.51
N GLN A 31 3.07 7.44 5.66
CA GLN A 31 2.82 7.31 4.24
C GLN A 31 4.08 7.63 3.45
N GLN A 32 4.51 6.70 2.62
CA GLN A 32 5.51 6.92 1.59
C GLN A 32 4.80 7.08 0.25
N LYS A 33 5.17 8.11 -0.51
CA LYS A 33 4.58 8.44 -1.81
C LYS A 33 5.64 8.26 -2.90
N ILE A 34 5.36 7.39 -3.86
CA ILE A 34 6.23 7.06 -4.99
C ILE A 34 5.42 7.37 -6.25
N TYR A 35 5.35 8.66 -6.59
CA TYR A 35 4.65 9.16 -7.77
C TYR A 35 5.66 9.29 -8.90
N PHE A 36 5.39 8.67 -10.05
CA PHE A 36 6.39 8.55 -11.12
C PHE A 36 6.76 9.89 -11.70
N ASP A 37 5.84 10.87 -11.73
CA ASP A 37 6.09 12.27 -12.09
C ASP A 37 7.20 12.96 -11.26
N ALA A 38 7.51 12.46 -10.07
CA ALA A 38 8.55 13.02 -9.20
C ALA A 38 9.96 12.51 -9.53
N PHE A 39 10.08 11.56 -10.46
CA PHE A 39 11.34 10.91 -10.81
C PHE A 39 11.77 11.28 -12.23
N LEU A 40 13.08 11.22 -12.48
CA LEU A 40 13.61 11.46 -13.83
C LEU A 40 13.27 10.26 -14.73
N GLN A 41 12.59 10.56 -15.84
CA GLN A 41 12.34 9.58 -16.89
C GLN A 41 13.55 9.46 -17.81
N GLU A 42 14.02 8.25 -18.02
CA GLU A 42 15.14 7.94 -18.92
C GLU A 42 14.63 7.26 -20.18
N SER A 43 15.12 7.73 -21.34
CA SER A 43 14.85 7.09 -22.64
C SER A 43 15.85 5.96 -22.89
N THR A 44 15.33 4.76 -23.15
CA THR A 44 16.16 3.59 -23.49
C THR A 44 15.71 2.99 -24.82
N PRO A 45 16.54 2.14 -25.47
CA PRO A 45 16.12 1.42 -26.68
C PRO A 45 14.87 0.54 -26.47
N GLY A 46 14.59 0.15 -25.23
CA GLY A 46 13.41 -0.64 -24.83
C GLY A 46 12.22 0.20 -24.36
N GLY A 47 12.21 1.52 -24.60
CA GLY A 47 11.20 2.49 -24.17
C GLY A 47 11.63 3.31 -22.97
N ALA A 48 10.77 4.23 -22.53
CA ALA A 48 11.00 5.04 -21.35
C ALA A 48 11.06 4.21 -20.05
N ARG A 49 11.76 4.71 -19.05
CA ARG A 49 11.95 4.04 -17.74
C ARG A 49 12.04 5.09 -16.63
N PHE A 50 11.70 4.67 -15.40
CA PHE A 50 11.93 5.41 -14.17
C PHE A 50 12.80 4.58 -13.21
N PRO A 51 14.13 4.48 -13.45
CA PRO A 51 14.99 3.59 -12.65
C PRO A 51 15.00 3.93 -11.16
N ASP A 52 14.97 5.21 -10.81
CA ASP A 52 14.93 5.65 -9.41
C ASP A 52 13.58 5.34 -8.75
N ALA A 53 12.45 5.44 -9.46
CA ALA A 53 11.15 5.01 -8.95
C ALA A 53 11.11 3.51 -8.70
N THR A 54 11.63 2.70 -9.65
CA THR A 54 11.77 1.25 -9.49
C THR A 54 12.61 0.90 -8.26
N LYS A 55 13.75 1.57 -8.10
CA LYS A 55 14.63 1.38 -6.95
C LYS A 55 13.95 1.73 -5.63
N GLU A 56 13.26 2.89 -5.59
CA GLU A 56 12.56 3.35 -4.37
C GLU A 56 11.41 2.40 -4.00
N LEU A 57 10.67 1.90 -4.99
CA LEU A 57 9.60 0.92 -4.80
C LEU A 57 10.15 -0.38 -4.19
N ASN A 58 11.20 -0.95 -4.77
CA ASN A 58 11.81 -2.18 -4.26
C ASN A 58 12.41 -1.97 -2.87
N ASN A 59 13.04 -0.81 -2.61
CA ASN A 59 13.53 -0.46 -1.28
C ASN A 59 12.40 -0.37 -0.24
N ALA A 60 11.26 0.20 -0.62
CA ALA A 60 10.09 0.30 0.26
C ALA A 60 9.56 -1.09 0.63
N VAL A 61 9.43 -1.99 -0.34
CA VAL A 61 9.04 -3.39 -0.10
C VAL A 61 10.04 -4.09 0.83
N PHE A 62 11.34 -3.91 0.58
CA PHE A 62 12.39 -4.51 1.41
C PHE A 62 12.38 -4.00 2.87
N LYS A 63 12.15 -2.69 3.07
CA LYS A 63 12.04 -2.07 4.41
C LYS A 63 10.79 -2.51 5.16
N GLY A 64 9.78 -2.95 4.45
CA GLY A 64 8.48 -3.38 4.98
C GLY A 64 7.40 -2.33 4.83
N LEU A 65 6.27 -2.78 4.31
CA LEU A 65 5.05 -1.99 4.13
C LEU A 65 3.86 -2.79 4.67
N LEU A 66 2.92 -2.12 5.30
CA LEU A 66 1.64 -2.74 5.63
C LEU A 66 0.76 -2.91 4.38
N VAL A 67 0.70 -1.86 3.57
CA VAL A 67 -0.05 -1.83 2.32
C VAL A 67 0.78 -1.14 1.23
N LEU A 68 0.90 -1.78 0.08
CA LEU A 68 1.41 -1.17 -1.15
C LEU A 68 0.24 -0.94 -2.10
N ASN A 69 -0.09 0.34 -2.31
CA ASN A 69 -1.20 0.76 -3.16
C ASN A 69 -0.68 1.39 -4.45
N TYR A 70 -1.22 0.97 -5.59
CA TYR A 70 -0.93 1.53 -6.90
C TYR A 70 -2.19 1.85 -7.69
N LEU A 71 -2.25 3.04 -8.27
CA LEU A 71 -3.22 3.44 -9.30
C LEU A 71 -2.47 3.83 -10.57
N GLY A 72 -2.83 3.23 -11.69
CA GLY A 72 -2.16 3.51 -12.97
C GLY A 72 -2.41 2.47 -14.03
N HIS A 73 -1.66 2.59 -15.11
CA HIS A 73 -1.63 1.60 -16.18
C HIS A 73 -0.84 0.36 -15.78
N GLY A 74 -1.09 -0.74 -16.47
CA GLY A 74 -0.36 -1.98 -16.30
C GLY A 74 -1.05 -3.15 -16.98
N GLY A 75 -0.56 -4.32 -16.68
CA GLY A 75 -1.01 -5.55 -17.28
C GLY A 75 -0.49 -6.76 -16.52
N PRO A 76 -0.62 -7.96 -17.10
CA PRO A 76 -0.24 -9.20 -16.41
C PRO A 76 1.27 -9.28 -16.08
N LYS A 77 2.11 -8.45 -16.71
CA LYS A 77 3.57 -8.48 -16.49
C LYS A 77 4.09 -7.38 -15.57
N GLY A 78 3.23 -6.46 -15.08
CA GLY A 78 3.66 -5.41 -14.16
C GLY A 78 2.92 -4.08 -14.32
N TRP A 79 3.52 -3.02 -13.80
CA TRP A 79 2.98 -1.67 -13.73
C TRP A 79 3.65 -0.73 -14.72
N ALA A 80 2.87 0.19 -15.26
CA ALA A 80 3.24 1.26 -16.18
C ALA A 80 3.85 0.79 -17.51
N GLN A 81 3.83 1.66 -18.50
CA GLN A 81 4.53 1.43 -19.77
C GLN A 81 6.06 1.47 -19.57
N GLU A 82 6.51 2.26 -18.61
CA GLU A 82 7.89 2.41 -18.16
C GLU A 82 8.41 1.21 -17.37
N ARG A 83 7.54 0.23 -17.08
CA ARG A 83 7.89 -1.02 -16.37
C ARG A 83 8.51 -0.77 -15.01
N VAL A 84 7.89 0.10 -14.22
CA VAL A 84 8.38 0.45 -12.87
C VAL A 84 8.34 -0.75 -11.93
N LEU A 85 7.38 -1.66 -12.10
CA LEU A 85 7.36 -2.96 -11.44
C LEU A 85 7.16 -4.04 -12.49
N GLN A 86 8.01 -5.06 -12.50
CA GLN A 86 7.93 -6.21 -13.39
C GLN A 86 7.90 -7.53 -12.60
N VAL A 87 7.52 -8.62 -13.27
CA VAL A 87 7.59 -9.98 -12.70
C VAL A 87 8.99 -10.29 -12.16
N SER A 88 10.05 -9.86 -12.86
CA SER A 88 11.43 -10.07 -12.42
C SER A 88 11.77 -9.37 -11.10
N ASP A 89 11.22 -8.17 -10.87
CA ASP A 89 11.39 -7.45 -9.60
C ASP A 89 10.72 -8.21 -8.47
N ILE A 90 9.47 -8.63 -8.67
CA ILE A 90 8.69 -9.41 -7.71
C ILE A 90 9.39 -10.73 -7.37
N GLN A 91 9.91 -11.42 -8.35
CA GLN A 91 10.68 -12.66 -8.14
C GLN A 91 11.96 -12.44 -7.34
N SER A 92 12.53 -11.23 -7.40
CA SER A 92 13.72 -10.86 -6.64
C SER A 92 13.41 -10.47 -5.19
N TRP A 93 12.16 -10.21 -4.83
CA TRP A 93 11.78 -9.82 -3.48
C TRP A 93 12.12 -10.91 -2.47
N ASN A 94 12.77 -10.50 -1.40
CA ASN A 94 13.14 -11.33 -0.27
C ASN A 94 12.66 -10.64 1.01
N ASN A 95 11.34 -10.43 1.10
CA ASN A 95 10.67 -9.69 2.15
C ASN A 95 9.75 -10.58 2.99
N TYR A 96 10.15 -11.83 3.24
CA TYR A 96 9.34 -12.85 3.91
C TYR A 96 8.81 -12.39 5.29
N ASP A 97 9.63 -11.64 6.05
CA ASP A 97 9.24 -11.12 7.37
C ASP A 97 8.41 -9.82 7.29
N ASN A 98 8.26 -9.23 6.10
CA ASN A 98 7.66 -7.90 5.89
C ASN A 98 6.72 -7.88 4.67
N ILE A 99 5.88 -8.90 4.52
CA ILE A 99 5.01 -9.05 3.35
C ILE A 99 3.77 -8.15 3.42
N PRO A 100 3.57 -7.23 2.46
CA PRO A 100 2.44 -6.29 2.43
C PRO A 100 1.16 -6.89 1.87
N LEU A 101 0.02 -6.21 2.12
CA LEU A 101 -1.14 -6.30 1.25
C LEU A 101 -0.89 -5.44 -0.01
N LEU A 102 -1.06 -6.00 -1.21
CA LEU A 102 -1.05 -5.25 -2.45
C LEU A 102 -2.47 -4.80 -2.84
N ILE A 103 -2.62 -3.52 -3.16
CA ILE A 103 -3.83 -2.99 -3.80
C ILE A 103 -3.39 -2.43 -5.14
N THR A 104 -3.73 -3.12 -6.23
CA THR A 104 -3.29 -2.75 -7.57
C THR A 104 -4.48 -2.43 -8.45
N ALA A 105 -4.80 -1.15 -8.57
CA ALA A 105 -5.89 -0.65 -9.39
C ALA A 105 -5.41 -0.33 -10.80
N THR A 106 -5.08 -1.37 -11.54
CA THR A 106 -4.59 -1.37 -12.91
C THR A 106 -5.22 -2.51 -13.71
N CYS A 107 -4.98 -2.58 -15.02
CA CYS A 107 -5.57 -3.60 -15.88
C CYS A 107 -4.88 -4.97 -15.69
N THR A 108 -5.68 -6.04 -15.51
CA THR A 108 -5.29 -7.46 -15.65
C THR A 108 -4.02 -7.90 -14.87
N PHE A 109 -3.64 -7.17 -13.81
CA PHE A 109 -2.44 -7.48 -13.04
C PHE A 109 -2.50 -8.86 -12.35
N ALA A 110 -3.70 -9.32 -12.00
CA ALA A 110 -3.96 -10.61 -11.38
C ALA A 110 -4.88 -11.47 -12.27
N GLY A 111 -4.50 -11.64 -13.53
CA GLY A 111 -5.23 -12.42 -14.52
C GLY A 111 -5.04 -13.92 -14.37
N TYR A 112 -5.30 -14.48 -13.19
CA TYR A 112 -5.06 -15.88 -12.80
C TYR A 112 -5.82 -16.93 -13.62
N ASP A 113 -6.79 -16.51 -14.40
CA ASP A 113 -7.59 -17.37 -15.27
C ASP A 113 -7.11 -17.37 -16.75
N GLU A 114 -5.92 -16.82 -17.01
CA GLU A 114 -5.27 -16.88 -18.32
C GLU A 114 -4.10 -17.89 -18.29
N PRO A 115 -4.33 -19.13 -18.73
CA PRO A 115 -3.36 -20.21 -18.53
C PRO A 115 -2.07 -20.06 -19.34
N SER A 116 -2.04 -19.15 -20.30
CA SER A 116 -0.86 -18.90 -21.15
C SER A 116 0.14 -17.91 -20.54
N VAL A 117 -0.25 -17.20 -19.46
CA VAL A 117 0.56 -16.15 -18.84
C VAL A 117 0.47 -16.23 -17.32
N GLU A 118 1.58 -16.51 -16.68
CA GLU A 118 1.69 -16.30 -15.23
C GLU A 118 1.71 -14.80 -14.94
N SER A 119 0.70 -14.30 -14.23
CA SER A 119 0.54 -12.90 -13.96
C SER A 119 1.42 -12.42 -12.81
N ALA A 120 1.80 -11.13 -12.82
CA ALA A 120 2.55 -10.51 -11.72
C ALA A 120 1.81 -10.63 -10.38
N GLY A 121 0.47 -10.64 -10.39
CA GLY A 121 -0.33 -10.89 -9.20
C GLY A 121 -0.14 -12.30 -8.64
N GLU A 122 -0.13 -13.33 -9.49
CA GLU A 122 0.15 -14.70 -9.07
C GLU A 122 1.56 -14.83 -8.52
N VAL A 123 2.55 -14.29 -9.23
CA VAL A 123 3.95 -14.30 -8.78
C VAL A 123 4.11 -13.59 -7.45
N SER A 124 3.38 -12.49 -7.21
CA SER A 124 3.41 -11.78 -5.91
C SER A 124 2.89 -12.63 -4.75
N LEU A 125 1.89 -13.47 -5.00
CA LEU A 125 1.30 -14.34 -3.98
C LEU A 125 2.12 -15.63 -3.76
N LEU A 126 2.75 -16.14 -4.82
CA LEU A 126 3.42 -17.44 -4.82
C LEU A 126 4.94 -17.35 -4.63
N ASN A 127 5.50 -16.15 -4.41
CA ASN A 127 6.94 -16.01 -4.17
C ASN A 127 7.32 -16.62 -2.82
N GLU A 128 8.05 -17.72 -2.84
CA GLU A 128 8.48 -18.46 -1.64
C GLU A 128 9.37 -17.66 -0.68
N ARG A 129 10.01 -16.58 -1.15
CA ARG A 129 10.92 -15.73 -0.37
C ARG A 129 10.30 -14.44 0.12
N GLY A 130 9.02 -14.19 -0.21
CA GLY A 130 8.36 -12.94 0.15
C GLY A 130 7.11 -12.67 -0.68
N GLY A 131 7.05 -11.50 -1.35
CA GLY A 131 5.91 -11.10 -2.16
C GLY A 131 4.84 -10.37 -1.36
N ALA A 132 3.61 -10.87 -1.35
CA ALA A 132 2.45 -10.26 -0.71
C ALA A 132 1.60 -11.26 0.07
N ILE A 133 0.99 -10.83 1.19
CA ILE A 133 0.06 -11.68 1.96
C ILE A 133 -1.28 -11.87 1.23
N GLY A 134 -1.59 -10.99 0.31
CA GLY A 134 -2.79 -11.02 -0.51
C GLY A 134 -2.84 -9.80 -1.42
N LEU A 135 -3.75 -9.85 -2.38
CA LEU A 135 -3.92 -8.77 -3.36
C LEU A 135 -5.40 -8.42 -3.52
N PHE A 136 -5.71 -7.12 -3.49
CA PHE A 136 -6.92 -6.56 -4.09
C PHE A 136 -6.56 -6.08 -5.49
N SER A 137 -6.83 -6.88 -6.49
CA SER A 137 -6.34 -6.64 -7.84
C SER A 137 -7.34 -7.04 -8.91
N THR A 138 -7.02 -6.74 -10.15
CA THR A 138 -7.92 -6.88 -11.29
C THR A 138 -7.58 -8.08 -12.16
N THR A 139 -8.63 -8.74 -12.63
CA THR A 139 -8.52 -9.87 -13.60
C THR A 139 -8.79 -9.43 -15.03
N ARG A 140 -9.22 -8.18 -15.25
CA ARG A 140 -9.62 -7.64 -16.57
C ARG A 140 -9.28 -6.14 -16.65
N ALA A 141 -9.39 -5.58 -17.86
CA ALA A 141 -9.28 -4.14 -18.09
C ALA A 141 -10.31 -3.36 -17.28
N VAL A 142 -9.88 -2.29 -16.63
CA VAL A 142 -10.65 -1.44 -15.72
C VAL A 142 -10.53 0.05 -16.12
N PHE A 143 -11.35 0.91 -15.50
CA PHE A 143 -11.39 2.33 -15.77
C PHE A 143 -10.91 3.14 -14.57
N ALA A 144 -10.08 4.16 -14.79
CA ALA A 144 -9.42 4.95 -13.74
C ALA A 144 -10.40 5.55 -12.72
N SER A 145 -11.50 6.20 -13.18
CA SER A 145 -12.49 6.80 -12.27
C SER A 145 -13.16 5.80 -11.33
N ASP A 146 -13.41 4.59 -11.83
CA ASP A 146 -14.06 3.54 -11.06
C ASP A 146 -13.08 2.87 -10.13
N ASN A 147 -11.80 2.79 -10.53
CA ASN A 147 -10.71 2.35 -9.68
C ASN A 147 -10.55 3.24 -8.45
N LYS A 148 -10.50 4.58 -8.64
CA LYS A 148 -10.45 5.54 -7.54
C LYS A 148 -11.58 5.31 -6.55
N ARG A 149 -12.82 5.19 -7.02
CA ARG A 149 -13.99 4.99 -6.16
C ARG A 149 -13.91 3.71 -5.35
N LEU A 150 -13.54 2.61 -6.00
CA LEU A 150 -13.42 1.33 -5.30
C LEU A 150 -12.31 1.38 -4.25
N VAL A 151 -11.13 1.86 -4.61
CA VAL A 151 -9.99 1.95 -3.68
C VAL A 151 -10.31 2.89 -2.52
N SER A 152 -10.92 4.06 -2.77
CA SER A 152 -11.37 4.94 -1.69
C SER A 152 -12.35 4.22 -0.75
N SER A 153 -13.31 3.45 -1.29
CA SER A 153 -14.26 2.68 -0.49
C SER A 153 -13.59 1.55 0.31
N VAL A 154 -12.51 0.97 -0.19
CA VAL A 154 -11.69 0.00 0.52
C VAL A 154 -10.99 0.68 1.70
N TYR A 155 -10.33 1.82 1.49
CA TYR A 155 -9.67 2.58 2.56
C TYR A 155 -10.64 3.13 3.61
N ASP A 156 -11.88 3.41 3.25
CA ASP A 156 -12.93 3.80 4.21
C ASP A 156 -13.21 2.75 5.29
N THR A 157 -12.89 1.50 5.02
CA THR A 157 -13.21 0.38 5.90
C THR A 157 -12.00 -0.39 6.41
N MET A 158 -10.85 -0.22 5.76
CA MET A 158 -9.67 -1.06 5.95
C MET A 158 -9.19 -1.14 7.41
N PHE A 159 -9.15 -0.01 8.09
CA PHE A 159 -8.64 0.09 9.46
C PHE A 159 -9.75 0.30 10.49
N THR A 160 -11.01 0.08 10.11
CA THR A 160 -12.13 0.15 11.06
C THR A 160 -12.26 -1.15 11.84
N THR A 161 -12.59 -1.02 13.13
CA THR A 161 -12.83 -2.17 14.00
C THR A 161 -14.33 -2.49 14.10
N GLN A 162 -14.64 -3.76 14.26
CA GLN A 162 -15.96 -4.25 14.59
C GLN A 162 -15.83 -5.23 15.74
N GLY A 163 -16.52 -4.97 16.87
CA GLY A 163 -16.36 -5.79 18.06
C GLY A 163 -14.92 -5.79 18.63
N GLY A 164 -14.18 -4.68 18.46
CA GLY A 164 -12.80 -4.54 18.93
C GLY A 164 -11.75 -5.22 18.04
N GLN A 165 -12.15 -5.83 16.93
CA GLN A 165 -11.22 -6.47 15.98
C GLN A 165 -11.24 -5.75 14.62
N LEU A 166 -10.10 -5.68 13.96
CA LEU A 166 -10.02 -5.26 12.56
C LEU A 166 -10.81 -6.22 11.68
N GLN A 167 -11.32 -5.68 10.58
CA GLN A 167 -12.00 -6.49 9.57
C GLN A 167 -11.02 -7.41 8.86
N THR A 168 -11.51 -8.55 8.39
CA THR A 168 -10.74 -9.46 7.54
C THR A 168 -10.58 -8.89 6.13
N LEU A 169 -9.59 -9.36 5.38
CA LEU A 169 -9.36 -8.93 4.00
C LEU A 169 -10.60 -9.15 3.13
N GLY A 170 -11.29 -10.27 3.32
CA GLY A 170 -12.55 -10.57 2.64
C GLY A 170 -13.65 -9.56 2.95
N GLU A 171 -13.83 -9.20 4.23
CA GLU A 171 -14.80 -8.19 4.68
C GLU A 171 -14.48 -6.80 4.12
N ILE A 172 -13.21 -6.41 4.14
CA ILE A 172 -12.75 -5.12 3.61
C ILE A 172 -13.11 -4.99 2.12
N LEU A 173 -12.72 -5.98 1.30
CA LEU A 173 -13.01 -5.94 -0.13
C LEU A 173 -14.50 -6.05 -0.42
N MET A 174 -15.23 -6.92 0.27
CA MET A 174 -16.68 -7.05 0.14
C MET A 174 -17.40 -5.75 0.42
N ARG A 175 -17.07 -5.06 1.51
CA ARG A 175 -17.68 -3.77 1.89
C ARG A 175 -17.32 -2.67 0.89
N GLY A 176 -16.05 -2.61 0.46
CA GLY A 176 -15.62 -1.69 -0.59
C GLY A 176 -16.42 -1.88 -1.89
N LYS A 177 -16.58 -3.13 -2.32
CA LYS A 177 -17.38 -3.48 -3.50
C LYS A 177 -18.87 -3.13 -3.32
N ASN A 178 -19.45 -3.42 -2.16
CA ASN A 178 -20.87 -3.16 -1.89
C ASN A 178 -21.22 -1.67 -1.91
N LYS A 179 -20.28 -0.78 -1.55
CA LYS A 179 -20.46 0.67 -1.72
C LYS A 179 -20.56 1.10 -3.19
N ASN A 180 -20.08 0.28 -4.11
CA ASN A 180 -20.02 0.57 -5.56
C ASN A 180 -21.04 -0.22 -6.41
N VAL A 181 -21.98 -0.96 -5.78
CA VAL A 181 -22.95 -1.77 -6.55
C VAL A 181 -24.15 -0.99 -7.05
N GLN A 182 -24.38 0.21 -6.58
CA GLN A 182 -25.57 1.02 -6.93
C GLN A 182 -25.39 1.84 -8.20
N ASP A 183 -24.17 1.99 -8.70
CA ASP A 183 -23.83 2.77 -9.88
C ASP A 183 -23.71 1.91 -11.14
N THR A 184 -23.71 2.59 -12.30
CA THR A 184 -23.42 1.99 -13.62
C THR A 184 -22.06 1.26 -13.68
N GLN A 185 -21.22 1.44 -12.66
CA GLN A 185 -19.87 0.93 -12.50
C GLN A 185 -19.77 -0.44 -11.82
N LYS A 186 -20.89 -1.12 -11.58
CA LYS A 186 -20.91 -2.52 -11.08
C LYS A 186 -19.96 -3.45 -11.82
N ILE A 187 -19.78 -3.21 -13.12
CA ILE A 187 -18.91 -4.02 -13.98
C ILE A 187 -17.46 -3.89 -13.55
N ASN A 188 -17.00 -2.66 -13.25
CA ASN A 188 -15.61 -2.43 -12.85
C ASN A 188 -15.28 -3.10 -11.52
N ALA A 189 -16.14 -2.94 -10.50
CA ALA A 189 -15.95 -3.56 -9.19
C ALA A 189 -15.93 -5.10 -9.24
N ARG A 190 -16.66 -5.72 -10.19
CA ARG A 190 -16.66 -7.18 -10.39
C ARG A 190 -15.34 -7.72 -10.91
N LYS A 191 -14.53 -6.89 -11.58
CA LYS A 191 -13.23 -7.26 -12.12
C LYS A 191 -12.12 -7.30 -11.06
N PHE A 192 -12.38 -6.75 -9.87
CA PHE A 192 -11.48 -6.86 -8.73
C PHE A 192 -11.72 -8.18 -8.00
N SER A 193 -10.65 -8.82 -7.62
CA SER A 193 -10.63 -10.05 -6.83
C SER A 193 -9.68 -9.92 -5.64
N LEU A 194 -9.96 -10.66 -4.59
CA LEU A 194 -8.98 -10.96 -3.55
C LEU A 194 -8.25 -12.25 -3.95
N LEU A 195 -6.95 -12.16 -4.15
CA LEU A 195 -6.06 -13.30 -4.18
C LEU A 195 -5.40 -13.38 -2.80
N GLY A 196 -5.55 -14.50 -2.11
CA GLY A 196 -5.06 -14.72 -0.76
C GLY A 196 -6.16 -15.24 0.17
N ASP A 197 -5.87 -15.36 1.45
CA ASP A 197 -6.81 -15.84 2.45
C ASP A 197 -7.78 -14.72 2.90
N PRO A 198 -9.09 -14.83 2.62
CA PRO A 198 -10.08 -13.82 3.00
C PRO A 198 -10.30 -13.71 4.52
N SER A 199 -9.86 -14.67 5.31
CA SER A 199 -9.99 -14.66 6.77
C SER A 199 -8.88 -13.89 7.48
N MET A 200 -7.77 -13.58 6.79
CA MET A 200 -6.66 -12.82 7.35
C MET A 200 -7.05 -11.40 7.73
N ARG A 201 -6.40 -10.87 8.76
CA ARG A 201 -6.48 -9.47 9.18
C ARG A 201 -5.12 -8.81 9.04
N LEU A 202 -5.11 -7.52 8.73
CA LEU A 202 -3.87 -6.74 8.74
C LEU A 202 -3.32 -6.66 10.16
N SER A 203 -2.01 -6.86 10.31
CA SER A 203 -1.33 -6.70 11.58
C SER A 203 -0.96 -5.24 11.78
N VAL A 204 -1.83 -4.48 12.44
CA VAL A 204 -1.53 -3.09 12.82
C VAL A 204 -1.00 -3.03 14.24
N PRO A 205 -0.18 -2.03 14.58
CA PRO A 205 0.24 -1.81 15.96
C PRO A 205 -0.97 -1.63 16.88
N LEU A 206 -0.97 -2.36 17.99
CA LEU A 206 -2.03 -2.29 19.01
C LEU A 206 -1.63 -1.41 20.19
N LEU A 207 -0.37 -1.02 20.26
CA LEU A 207 0.20 -0.21 21.33
C LEU A 207 0.63 1.15 20.80
N ASN A 208 0.40 2.19 21.62
CA ASN A 208 0.89 3.52 21.39
C ASN A 208 2.20 3.70 22.16
N VAL A 209 3.20 4.28 21.51
CA VAL A 209 4.48 4.64 22.12
C VAL A 209 4.61 6.16 22.08
N GLU A 210 4.65 6.78 23.25
CA GLU A 210 4.79 8.23 23.37
C GLU A 210 6.09 8.59 24.07
N THR A 211 6.89 9.46 23.45
CA THR A 211 8.08 10.00 24.11
C THR A 211 7.65 11.00 25.19
N SER A 212 8.02 10.75 26.43
CA SER A 212 7.69 11.62 27.56
C SER A 212 8.81 12.61 27.91
N LYS A 213 10.08 12.16 27.81
CA LYS A 213 11.25 13.02 28.09
C LYS A 213 12.41 12.75 27.13
N ILE A 214 13.23 13.77 26.95
CA ILE A 214 14.52 13.71 26.26
C ILE A 214 15.58 14.29 27.20
N ASN A 215 16.62 13.53 27.50
CA ASN A 215 17.67 13.93 28.47
C ASN A 215 17.09 14.41 29.81
N GLY A 216 16.02 13.78 30.30
CA GLY A 216 15.36 14.11 31.55
C GLY A 216 14.40 15.32 31.48
N ILE A 217 14.33 16.05 30.36
CA ILE A 217 13.45 17.19 30.13
C ILE A 217 12.16 16.68 29.45
N SER A 218 10.99 17.16 29.90
CA SER A 218 9.71 16.87 29.26
C SER A 218 9.76 17.19 27.77
N VAL A 219 9.21 16.32 26.92
CA VAL A 219 9.18 16.53 25.46
C VAL A 219 8.48 17.84 25.09
N SER A 220 7.50 18.30 25.88
CA SER A 220 6.80 19.58 25.69
C SER A 220 7.64 20.80 25.99
N GLU A 221 8.71 20.64 26.78
CA GLU A 221 9.64 21.72 27.21
C GLU A 221 11.00 21.59 26.51
N PHE A 222 11.24 20.49 25.83
CA PHE A 222 12.51 20.23 25.15
C PHE A 222 12.64 21.12 23.91
N SER A 223 13.58 22.05 23.92
CA SER A 223 13.82 23.01 22.83
C SER A 223 15.23 22.92 22.23
N ASP A 224 16.04 21.97 22.69
CA ASP A 224 17.41 21.81 22.22
C ASP A 224 17.49 20.93 20.97
N THR A 225 18.63 20.94 20.29
CA THR A 225 18.89 20.14 19.09
C THR A 225 19.72 18.92 19.46
N LEU A 226 19.25 17.75 19.07
CA LEU A 226 20.02 16.52 19.20
C LEU A 226 21.15 16.49 18.14
N LYS A 227 22.39 16.32 18.60
CA LYS A 227 23.57 16.30 17.73
C LYS A 227 23.90 14.87 17.32
N ALA A 228 24.38 14.72 16.08
CA ALA A 228 24.88 13.43 15.62
C ALA A 228 26.02 12.94 16.53
N LEU A 229 26.02 11.63 16.85
CA LEU A 229 27.00 10.96 17.71
C LEU A 229 26.95 11.36 19.20
N GLU A 230 25.95 12.14 19.62
CA GLU A 230 25.73 12.44 21.04
C GLU A 230 24.97 11.27 21.71
N GLN A 231 25.28 11.01 22.97
CA GLN A 231 24.48 10.09 23.76
C GLN A 231 23.23 10.80 24.25
N VAL A 232 22.05 10.27 23.85
CA VAL A 232 20.75 10.81 24.18
C VAL A 232 19.96 9.79 24.98
N THR A 233 19.35 10.23 26.09
CA THR A 233 18.39 9.40 26.83
C THR A 233 16.99 9.80 26.41
N ILE A 234 16.21 8.83 25.92
CA ILE A 234 14.80 9.01 25.57
C ILE A 234 13.98 8.14 26.52
N GLU A 235 13.05 8.77 27.24
CA GLU A 235 12.06 8.09 28.08
C GLU A 235 10.70 8.13 27.37
N GLY A 236 9.94 7.05 27.46
CA GLY A 236 8.61 6.96 26.86
C GLY A 236 7.67 6.13 27.70
N ILE A 237 6.43 6.17 27.31
CA ILE A 237 5.36 5.34 27.86
C ILE A 237 4.73 4.51 26.77
N ILE A 238 4.31 3.31 27.11
CA ILE A 238 3.56 2.41 26.23
C ILE A 238 2.16 2.28 26.78
N THR A 239 1.16 2.54 25.94
CA THR A 239 -0.25 2.40 26.29
C THR A 239 -0.96 1.51 25.28
N ASP A 240 -2.04 0.90 25.71
CA ASP A 240 -2.98 0.19 24.84
C ASP A 240 -3.93 1.18 24.13
N GLN A 241 -4.83 0.65 23.32
CA GLN A 241 -5.84 1.44 22.58
C GLN A 241 -6.84 2.18 23.49
N ASN A 242 -6.88 1.87 24.78
CA ASN A 242 -7.70 2.54 25.79
C ASN A 242 -6.90 3.52 26.62
N ASN A 243 -5.65 3.84 26.21
CA ASN A 243 -4.70 4.67 26.94
C ASN A 243 -4.34 4.14 28.36
N GLN A 244 -4.44 2.80 28.54
CA GLN A 244 -3.97 2.17 29.76
C GLN A 244 -2.50 1.81 29.64
N PHE A 245 -1.71 2.04 30.68
CA PHE A 245 -0.30 1.65 30.68
C PHE A 245 -0.14 0.15 30.50
N VAL A 246 0.75 -0.24 29.60
CA VAL A 246 1.18 -1.60 29.45
C VAL A 246 2.46 -1.77 30.25
N SER A 247 2.38 -2.57 31.33
CA SER A 247 3.56 -2.98 32.13
C SER A 247 4.08 -4.30 31.58
N ASP A 248 5.40 -4.48 31.63
CA ASP A 248 6.05 -5.77 31.39
C ASP A 248 5.56 -6.87 32.39
#